data_5f47190f673b3a2e073338fff9f76208
#
_entry.id   5f47190f673b3a2e073338fff9f76208
#
_cell.length_a   1.000
_cell.length_b   1.000
_cell.length_c   1.000
_cell.angle_alpha   90.00
_cell.angle_beta   90.00
_cell.angle_gamma   90.00
#
_symmetry.space_group_name_H-M   'P 1'
#
loop_
_entity.id
_entity.type
_entity.pdbx_description
1 polymer ?
#
loop_
_entity_poly.entity_id
_entity_poly.type
_entity_poly.pdbx_seq_one_letter_code
_entity_poly.pdbx_strand_id
1 'polypeptide(L)'
;MSKTTLFHALLVLLSNHSGFAGDWPQFRGPTGQGHADIKNLPLRWSATEKIIWKKKLPGTAWSSPVLGGNKLFLTNAVPDGEGVSLRALRVDALTGNVDWDLELFRMESAQRIHRKNSHASPTPFLDDDRLYVHFGNQGTACLSLAGKTIWKKRFDYPPVHGSGCSPVVEGDLLLFSADGARDPALYALDKHTGKTRWRTARDAAAKKKF
;
A
#
# COMPACT_ATOMS: atom_id res chain seq x y z
N MET A 1 61.11 -19.46 23.55
CA MET A 1 59.95 -18.57 23.66
C MET A 1 59.26 -18.50 22.29
N SER A 2 58.23 -19.33 22.11
CA SER A 2 57.49 -19.44 20.83
C SER A 2 56.34 -18.41 20.80
N LYS A 3 56.33 -17.53 19.78
CA LYS A 3 55.26 -16.54 19.58
C LYS A 3 54.21 -17.19 18.69
N THR A 4 53.09 -17.60 19.26
CA THR A 4 51.92 -18.09 18.52
C THR A 4 51.15 -16.87 17.99
N THR A 5 51.16 -16.69 16.68
CA THR A 5 50.39 -15.66 15.99
C THR A 5 49.00 -16.19 15.73
N LEU A 6 48.00 -15.59 16.43
CA LEU A 6 46.59 -15.92 16.24
C LEU A 6 46.08 -15.19 14.97
N PHE A 7 45.77 -15.96 13.92
CA PHE A 7 45.07 -15.44 12.74
C PHE A 7 43.57 -15.36 13.05
N HIS A 8 43.02 -14.15 13.15
CA HIS A 8 41.58 -13.95 13.18
C HIS A 8 41.06 -13.98 11.74
N ALA A 9 40.39 -15.03 11.38
CA ALA A 9 39.65 -15.09 10.12
C ALA A 9 38.37 -14.26 10.27
N LEU A 10 38.32 -13.10 9.64
CA LEU A 10 37.10 -12.26 9.53
C LEU A 10 36.17 -12.94 8.51
N LEU A 11 35.15 -13.64 9.01
CA LEU A 11 34.12 -14.26 8.19
C LEU A 11 33.17 -13.13 7.73
N VAL A 12 33.40 -12.60 6.54
CA VAL A 12 32.46 -11.66 5.87
C VAL A 12 31.30 -12.52 5.34
N LEU A 13 30.20 -12.51 6.06
CA LEU A 13 28.91 -13.01 5.57
C LEU A 13 28.42 -12.07 4.47
N LEU A 14 28.76 -12.41 3.22
CA LEU A 14 28.12 -11.84 2.05
C LEU A 14 26.67 -12.34 2.03
N SER A 15 25.76 -11.57 2.57
CA SER A 15 24.33 -11.75 2.34
C SER A 15 24.09 -11.55 0.85
N ASN A 16 24.00 -12.66 0.11
CA ASN A 16 23.49 -12.66 -1.25
C ASN A 16 22.02 -12.22 -1.22
N HIS A 17 21.79 -10.92 -1.31
CA HIS A 17 20.49 -10.42 -1.70
C HIS A 17 20.33 -10.80 -3.16
N SER A 18 19.65 -11.92 -3.40
CA SER A 18 19.14 -12.28 -4.72
C SER A 18 18.14 -11.17 -5.10
N GLY A 19 18.65 -10.09 -5.69
CA GLY A 19 17.85 -8.97 -6.11
C GLY A 19 16.93 -9.43 -7.23
N PHE A 20 15.68 -9.72 -6.88
CA PHE A 20 14.60 -9.47 -7.82
C PHE A 20 14.68 -8.00 -8.23
N ALA A 21 14.34 -7.68 -9.48
CA ALA A 21 14.21 -6.31 -9.96
C ALA A 21 13.49 -5.48 -8.88
N GLY A 22 14.15 -4.49 -8.32
CA GLY A 22 13.93 -3.83 -7.05
C GLY A 22 12.50 -3.78 -6.51
N ASP A 23 12.36 -3.83 -5.21
CA ASP A 23 11.11 -3.62 -4.51
C ASP A 23 10.36 -2.39 -5.03
N TRP A 24 9.02 -2.48 -5.06
CA TRP A 24 8.14 -1.40 -5.47
C TRP A 24 7.20 -1.03 -4.31
N PRO A 25 7.72 -0.36 -3.26
CA PRO A 25 7.07 -0.31 -1.95
C PRO A 25 5.90 0.67 -1.85
N GLN A 26 5.71 1.55 -2.83
CA GLN A 26 4.71 2.61 -2.78
C GLN A 26 4.19 3.00 -4.17
N PHE A 27 3.19 3.88 -4.19
CA PHE A 27 2.74 4.50 -5.45
C PHE A 27 3.91 5.16 -6.18
N ARG A 28 4.11 4.78 -7.44
CA ARG A 28 5.23 5.20 -8.30
C ARG A 28 6.62 4.73 -7.84
N GLY A 29 6.67 3.66 -7.05
CA GLY A 29 7.91 2.94 -6.73
C GLY A 29 8.82 3.60 -5.70
N PRO A 30 10.07 3.12 -5.57
CA PRO A 30 10.94 3.47 -4.44
C PRO A 30 11.26 4.95 -4.34
N THR A 31 11.31 5.66 -5.44
CA THR A 31 11.58 7.10 -5.48
C THR A 31 10.32 7.96 -5.60
N GLY A 32 9.14 7.34 -5.75
CA GLY A 32 7.89 8.05 -6.03
C GLY A 32 7.81 8.70 -7.42
N GLN A 33 8.80 8.46 -8.29
CA GLN A 33 8.88 9.07 -9.63
C GLN A 33 8.37 8.18 -10.76
N GLY A 34 8.05 6.92 -10.48
CA GLY A 34 7.58 5.96 -11.48
C GLY A 34 8.69 5.38 -12.35
N HIS A 35 9.93 5.50 -11.94
CA HIS A 35 11.08 4.96 -12.64
C HIS A 35 11.51 3.63 -12.02
N ALA A 36 11.83 2.66 -12.87
CA ALA A 36 12.41 1.39 -12.47
C ALA A 36 13.69 1.16 -13.29
N ASP A 37 14.79 0.82 -12.62
CA ASP A 37 16.02 0.37 -13.28
C ASP A 37 15.90 -1.11 -13.61
N ILE A 38 15.18 -1.43 -14.68
CA ILE A 38 14.92 -2.79 -15.14
C ILE A 38 15.55 -2.97 -16.52
N LYS A 39 16.37 -4.02 -16.65
CA LYS A 39 16.93 -4.46 -17.93
C LYS A 39 16.08 -5.60 -18.50
N ASN A 40 16.07 -5.73 -19.82
CA ASN A 40 15.43 -6.86 -20.53
C ASN A 40 13.90 -6.95 -20.35
N LEU A 41 13.21 -5.83 -20.27
CA LEU A 41 11.75 -5.83 -20.33
C LEU A 41 11.29 -6.40 -21.69
N PRO A 42 10.21 -7.21 -21.69
CA PRO A 42 9.62 -7.65 -22.94
C PRO A 42 9.04 -6.45 -23.70
N LEU A 43 9.49 -6.23 -24.94
CA LEU A 43 8.97 -5.19 -25.82
C LEU A 43 7.63 -5.58 -26.48
N ARG A 44 7.32 -6.88 -26.49
CA ARG A 44 6.07 -7.44 -27.00
C ARG A 44 5.55 -8.48 -26.03
N TRP A 45 4.26 -8.46 -25.77
CA TRP A 45 3.53 -9.45 -24.99
C TRP A 45 2.07 -9.48 -25.48
N SER A 46 1.36 -10.55 -25.17
CA SER A 46 -0.06 -10.72 -25.45
C SER A 46 -0.78 -11.37 -24.27
N ALA A 47 -2.05 -11.69 -24.42
CA ALA A 47 -2.80 -12.38 -23.39
C ALA A 47 -2.26 -13.80 -23.07
N THR A 48 -1.48 -14.39 -23.99
CA THR A 48 -0.94 -15.75 -23.91
C THR A 48 0.58 -15.82 -24.08
N GLU A 49 1.24 -14.70 -24.36
CA GLU A 49 2.68 -14.65 -24.58
C GLU A 49 3.35 -13.81 -23.48
N LYS A 50 4.40 -14.35 -22.88
CA LYS A 50 5.20 -13.69 -21.82
C LYS A 50 4.38 -13.31 -20.58
N ILE A 51 3.28 -14.03 -20.34
CA ILE A 51 2.48 -13.97 -19.10
C ILE A 51 2.83 -15.20 -18.27
N ILE A 52 3.40 -15.01 -17.09
CA ILE A 52 3.76 -16.10 -16.17
C ILE A 52 2.47 -16.67 -15.55
N TRP A 53 1.60 -15.78 -15.08
CA TRP A 53 0.30 -16.16 -14.53
C TRP A 53 -0.72 -15.03 -14.70
N LYS A 54 -2.00 -15.39 -14.56
CA LYS A 54 -3.14 -14.47 -14.55
C LYS A 54 -4.14 -14.92 -13.51
N LYS A 55 -4.46 -14.07 -12.54
CA LYS A 55 -5.40 -14.37 -11.45
C LYS A 55 -6.55 -13.39 -11.45
N LYS A 56 -7.79 -13.91 -11.41
CA LYS A 56 -8.96 -13.10 -11.14
C LYS A 56 -9.08 -12.92 -9.63
N LEU A 57 -9.19 -11.67 -9.17
CA LEU A 57 -9.45 -11.32 -7.78
C LEU A 57 -10.91 -10.86 -7.64
N PRO A 58 -11.55 -11.05 -6.46
CA PRO A 58 -12.91 -10.59 -6.23
C PRO A 58 -12.96 -9.08 -6.12
N GLY A 59 -14.12 -8.48 -6.45
CA GLY A 59 -14.38 -7.06 -6.28
C GLY A 59 -13.67 -6.14 -7.27
N THR A 60 -13.41 -4.92 -6.84
CA THR A 60 -12.77 -3.87 -7.65
C THR A 60 -11.63 -3.23 -6.89
N ALA A 61 -10.54 -2.91 -7.62
CA ALA A 61 -9.39 -2.17 -7.09
C ALA A 61 -8.80 -1.31 -8.20
N TRP A 62 -8.42 -0.08 -7.85
CA TRP A 62 -7.67 0.81 -8.74
C TRP A 62 -6.33 1.22 -8.11
N SER A 63 -6.01 0.62 -6.95
CA SER A 63 -4.69 0.72 -6.35
C SER A 63 -3.64 0.02 -7.23
N SER A 64 -2.44 0.57 -7.29
CA SER A 64 -1.29 -0.19 -7.80
C SER A 64 -0.92 -1.27 -6.78
N PRO A 65 -0.56 -2.48 -7.20
CA PRO A 65 0.09 -3.42 -6.30
C PRO A 65 1.46 -2.86 -5.88
N VAL A 66 1.84 -3.12 -4.63
CA VAL A 66 3.21 -2.87 -4.14
C VAL A 66 3.93 -4.21 -4.00
N LEU A 67 5.23 -4.20 -4.23
CA LEU A 67 6.09 -5.38 -4.24
C LEU A 67 7.17 -5.25 -3.18
N GLY A 68 7.30 -6.26 -2.34
CA GLY A 68 8.42 -6.44 -1.42
C GLY A 68 8.89 -7.88 -1.46
N GLY A 69 10.14 -8.10 -1.85
CA GLY A 69 10.66 -9.44 -2.15
C GLY A 69 9.79 -10.12 -3.22
N ASN A 70 9.28 -11.32 -2.91
CA ASN A 70 8.42 -12.09 -3.81
C ASN A 70 6.94 -11.94 -3.49
N LYS A 71 6.52 -10.88 -2.80
CA LYS A 71 5.14 -10.71 -2.37
C LYS A 71 4.56 -9.40 -2.90
N LEU A 72 3.41 -9.54 -3.56
CA LEU A 72 2.57 -8.43 -3.97
C LEU A 72 1.54 -8.16 -2.88
N PHE A 73 1.36 -6.90 -2.56
CA PHE A 73 0.31 -6.44 -1.66
C PHE A 73 -0.59 -5.47 -2.40
N LEU A 74 -1.89 -5.62 -2.23
CA LEU A 74 -2.90 -4.80 -2.88
C LEU A 74 -4.13 -4.68 -2.01
N THR A 75 -4.99 -3.74 -2.35
CA THR A 75 -6.31 -3.56 -1.72
C THR A 75 -7.40 -3.87 -2.72
N ASN A 76 -8.56 -4.33 -2.24
CA ASN A 76 -9.77 -4.42 -3.05
C ASN A 76 -11.02 -4.07 -2.24
N ALA A 77 -12.10 -3.79 -2.97
CA ALA A 77 -13.42 -3.53 -2.44
C ALA A 77 -14.38 -4.58 -3.02
N VAL A 78 -14.89 -5.45 -2.16
CA VAL A 78 -15.76 -6.56 -2.55
C VAL A 78 -17.18 -6.22 -2.15
N PRO A 79 -18.13 -6.14 -3.11
CA PRO A 79 -19.55 -6.00 -2.78
C PRO A 79 -20.02 -7.15 -1.88
N ASP A 80 -20.83 -6.82 -0.87
CA ASP A 80 -21.38 -7.79 0.07
C ASP A 80 -22.79 -7.33 0.51
N GLY A 81 -23.80 -7.85 -0.16
CA GLY A 81 -25.17 -7.35 -0.06
C GLY A 81 -25.25 -5.89 -0.51
N GLU A 82 -25.82 -5.03 0.34
CA GLU A 82 -25.87 -3.58 0.13
C GLU A 82 -24.56 -2.88 0.52
N GLY A 83 -23.67 -3.61 1.19
CA GLY A 83 -22.41 -3.12 1.73
C GLY A 83 -21.21 -3.40 0.86
N VAL A 84 -20.03 -3.06 1.39
CA VAL A 84 -18.74 -3.32 0.76
C VAL A 84 -17.72 -3.74 1.81
N SER A 85 -17.08 -4.87 1.58
CA SER A 85 -15.92 -5.34 2.33
C SER A 85 -14.65 -4.70 1.76
N LEU A 86 -13.90 -3.96 2.58
CA LEU A 86 -12.64 -3.32 2.20
C LEU A 86 -11.47 -4.17 2.72
N ARG A 87 -10.69 -4.69 1.80
CA ARG A 87 -9.78 -5.79 2.04
C ARG A 87 -8.35 -5.46 1.63
N ALA A 88 -7.39 -6.13 2.27
CA ALA A 88 -6.01 -6.20 1.83
C ALA A 88 -5.64 -7.64 1.52
N LEU A 89 -4.79 -7.83 0.50
CA LEU A 89 -4.36 -9.12 0.03
C LEU A 89 -2.85 -9.19 -0.05
N ARG A 90 -2.30 -10.39 0.21
CA ARG A 90 -0.93 -10.76 -0.16
C ARG A 90 -0.97 -11.89 -1.17
N VAL A 91 -0.24 -11.69 -2.26
CA VAL A 91 -0.16 -12.63 -3.38
C VAL A 91 1.31 -12.97 -3.62
N ASP A 92 1.59 -14.22 -3.85
CA ASP A 92 2.92 -14.66 -4.28
C ASP A 92 3.19 -14.18 -5.71
N ALA A 93 4.25 -13.40 -5.90
CA ALA A 93 4.54 -12.76 -7.17
C ALA A 93 4.97 -13.75 -8.26
N LEU A 94 5.46 -14.93 -7.90
CA LEU A 94 5.92 -15.94 -8.85
C LEU A 94 4.78 -16.85 -9.31
N THR A 95 3.82 -17.14 -8.44
CA THR A 95 2.77 -18.14 -8.69
C THR A 95 1.38 -17.56 -8.85
N GLY A 96 1.14 -16.32 -8.38
CA GLY A 96 -0.19 -15.72 -8.33
C GLY A 96 -1.09 -16.31 -7.23
N ASN A 97 -0.57 -17.15 -6.34
CA ASN A 97 -1.33 -17.69 -5.23
C ASN A 97 -1.59 -16.61 -4.18
N VAL A 98 -2.83 -16.56 -3.69
CA VAL A 98 -3.20 -15.66 -2.59
C VAL A 98 -2.77 -16.31 -1.29
N ASP A 99 -1.83 -15.69 -0.57
CA ASP A 99 -1.37 -16.15 0.73
C ASP A 99 -2.40 -15.82 1.82
N TRP A 100 -2.96 -14.61 1.77
CA TRP A 100 -4.05 -14.18 2.63
C TRP A 100 -4.88 -13.06 1.98
N ASP A 101 -6.16 -12.97 2.38
CA ASP A 101 -7.15 -11.98 1.97
C ASP A 101 -7.98 -11.59 3.20
N LEU A 102 -7.82 -10.36 3.69
CA LEU A 102 -8.29 -9.91 5.00
C LEU A 102 -9.26 -8.74 4.87
N GLU A 103 -10.47 -8.88 5.42
CA GLU A 103 -11.37 -7.75 5.63
C GLU A 103 -10.81 -6.85 6.73
N LEU A 104 -10.58 -5.58 6.43
CA LEU A 104 -10.09 -4.58 7.37
C LEU A 104 -11.18 -3.64 7.84
N PHE A 105 -12.02 -3.22 6.91
CA PHE A 105 -13.15 -2.36 7.17
C PHE A 105 -14.37 -2.85 6.40
N ARG A 106 -15.55 -2.49 6.90
CA ARG A 106 -16.82 -2.79 6.27
C ARG A 106 -17.65 -1.52 6.20
N MET A 107 -18.27 -1.30 5.06
CA MET A 107 -19.36 -0.36 4.89
C MET A 107 -20.66 -1.16 4.86
N GLU A 108 -21.61 -0.83 5.73
CA GLU A 108 -22.92 -1.48 5.76
C GLU A 108 -23.76 -1.13 4.53
N SER A 109 -23.56 0.08 4.01
CA SER A 109 -24.15 0.55 2.76
C SER A 109 -23.09 1.19 1.89
N ALA A 110 -23.07 0.84 0.61
CA ALA A 110 -22.09 1.36 -0.34
C ALA A 110 -22.24 2.87 -0.50
N GLN A 111 -21.19 3.63 -0.19
CA GLN A 111 -21.18 5.07 -0.41
C GLN A 111 -21.04 5.36 -1.91
N ARG A 112 -21.68 6.46 -2.34
CA ARG A 112 -21.54 6.93 -3.71
C ARG A 112 -20.11 7.40 -3.96
N ILE A 113 -19.52 6.88 -5.03
CA ILE A 113 -18.21 7.30 -5.53
C ILE A 113 -18.34 7.74 -6.99
N HIS A 114 -17.34 8.46 -7.49
CA HIS A 114 -17.30 8.81 -8.90
C HIS A 114 -17.04 7.54 -9.74
N ARG A 115 -17.65 7.44 -10.92
CA ARG A 115 -17.52 6.27 -11.82
C ARG A 115 -16.07 5.91 -12.24
N LYS A 116 -15.15 6.89 -12.15
CA LYS A 116 -13.71 6.74 -12.40
C LYS A 116 -12.93 6.49 -11.10
N ASN A 117 -13.58 5.96 -10.07
CA ASN A 117 -12.95 5.66 -8.79
C ASN A 117 -13.46 4.32 -8.26
N SER A 118 -12.76 3.76 -7.28
CA SER A 118 -13.19 2.60 -6.49
C SER A 118 -13.05 2.91 -5.01
N HIS A 119 -13.69 2.11 -4.15
CA HIS A 119 -13.48 2.21 -2.71
C HIS A 119 -12.09 1.75 -2.26
N ALA A 120 -11.28 1.18 -3.18
CA ALA A 120 -9.93 0.70 -2.97
C ALA A 120 -8.96 1.29 -4.04
N SER A 121 -8.97 2.63 -4.21
CA SER A 121 -8.08 3.32 -5.14
C SER A 121 -6.72 3.70 -4.55
N PRO A 122 -6.59 4.04 -3.24
CA PRO A 122 -5.29 4.32 -2.66
C PRO A 122 -4.34 3.12 -2.73
N THR A 123 -3.13 3.35 -3.21
CA THR A 123 -2.07 2.34 -3.24
C THR A 123 -1.52 2.14 -1.84
N PRO A 124 -1.31 0.90 -1.39
CA PRO A 124 -0.64 0.61 -0.12
C PRO A 124 0.79 1.16 -0.06
N PHE A 125 1.33 1.21 1.15
CA PHE A 125 2.74 1.53 1.40
C PHE A 125 3.39 0.39 2.20
N LEU A 126 4.52 -0.11 1.71
CA LEU A 126 5.39 -1.05 2.42
C LEU A 126 6.53 -0.28 3.09
N ASP A 127 6.74 -0.53 4.37
CA ASP A 127 7.83 0.03 5.16
C ASP A 127 8.38 -1.08 6.06
N ASP A 128 9.54 -1.58 5.72
CA ASP A 128 10.20 -2.72 6.37
C ASP A 128 9.26 -3.95 6.52
N ASP A 129 8.83 -4.25 7.75
CA ASP A 129 7.96 -5.38 8.11
C ASP A 129 6.47 -5.00 8.19
N ARG A 130 6.09 -3.81 7.71
CA ARG A 130 4.76 -3.23 7.82
C ARG A 130 4.12 -2.94 6.48
N LEU A 131 2.81 -3.14 6.43
CA LEU A 131 1.94 -2.73 5.32
C LEU A 131 0.95 -1.68 5.84
N TYR A 132 0.93 -0.51 5.22
CA TYR A 132 -0.05 0.54 5.49
C TYR A 132 -1.06 0.59 4.35
N VAL A 133 -2.33 0.54 4.68
CA VAL A 133 -3.44 0.62 3.73
C VAL A 133 -4.40 1.74 4.12
N HIS A 134 -4.94 2.43 3.12
CA HIS A 134 -5.85 3.56 3.31
C HIS A 134 -7.08 3.42 2.42
N PHE A 135 -8.27 3.59 3.01
CA PHE A 135 -9.56 3.55 2.34
C PHE A 135 -10.36 4.86 2.56
N GLY A 136 -9.63 5.98 2.59
CA GLY A 136 -10.23 7.28 2.84
C GLY A 136 -10.85 7.39 4.24
N ASN A 137 -12.09 7.93 4.30
CA ASN A 137 -12.83 8.08 5.54
C ASN A 137 -13.16 6.73 6.19
N GLN A 138 -13.20 5.64 5.42
CA GLN A 138 -13.45 4.30 5.96
C GLN A 138 -12.31 3.82 6.86
N GLY A 139 -11.11 4.31 6.65
CA GLY A 139 -10.02 4.12 7.60
C GLY A 139 -8.66 3.85 6.99
N THR A 140 -7.71 3.81 7.89
CA THR A 140 -6.31 3.41 7.64
C THR A 140 -5.95 2.28 8.59
N ALA A 141 -5.18 1.33 8.12
CA ALA A 141 -4.69 0.23 8.93
C ALA A 141 -3.20 -0.01 8.70
N CYS A 142 -2.53 -0.49 9.74
CA CYS A 142 -1.20 -1.05 9.70
C CYS A 142 -1.27 -2.55 9.98
N LEU A 143 -0.64 -3.33 9.13
CA LEU A 143 -0.56 -4.78 9.26
C LEU A 143 0.91 -5.21 9.30
N SER A 144 1.19 -6.35 9.93
CA SER A 144 2.42 -7.09 9.64
C SER A 144 2.33 -7.72 8.25
N LEU A 145 3.45 -8.07 7.64
CA LEU A 145 3.45 -8.77 6.34
C LEU A 145 2.81 -10.16 6.42
N ALA A 146 2.68 -10.74 7.61
CA ALA A 146 1.94 -11.98 7.85
C ALA A 146 0.41 -11.81 7.92
N GLY A 147 -0.09 -10.58 7.79
CA GLY A 147 -1.53 -10.28 7.79
C GLY A 147 -2.13 -9.97 9.16
N LYS A 148 -1.33 -9.90 10.24
CA LYS A 148 -1.85 -9.49 11.55
C LYS A 148 -2.08 -7.99 11.57
N THR A 149 -3.30 -7.55 11.89
CA THR A 149 -3.60 -6.14 12.13
C THR A 149 -2.89 -5.67 13.41
N ILE A 150 -2.10 -4.60 13.29
CA ILE A 150 -1.37 -3.97 14.39
C ILE A 150 -2.21 -2.84 14.97
N TRP A 151 -2.70 -1.97 14.11
CA TRP A 151 -3.69 -0.96 14.45
C TRP A 151 -4.59 -0.64 13.25
N LYS A 152 -5.78 -0.11 13.52
CA LYS A 152 -6.68 0.46 12.51
C LYS A 152 -7.44 1.64 13.09
N LYS A 153 -7.75 2.64 12.25
CA LYS A 153 -8.42 3.88 12.61
C LYS A 153 -9.34 4.35 11.50
N ARG A 154 -10.56 4.77 11.86
CA ARG A 154 -11.50 5.44 10.96
C ARG A 154 -11.37 6.95 11.08
N PHE A 155 -11.83 7.67 10.04
CA PHE A 155 -11.80 9.13 9.99
C PHE A 155 -13.19 9.67 9.64
N ASP A 156 -13.57 10.76 10.30
CA ASP A 156 -14.85 11.42 10.04
C ASP A 156 -14.61 12.60 9.09
N TYR A 157 -14.77 12.34 7.79
CA TYR A 157 -14.88 13.37 6.77
C TYR A 157 -15.71 12.85 5.59
N PRO A 158 -16.58 13.69 5.00
CA PRO A 158 -17.42 13.28 3.87
C PRO A 158 -16.60 13.33 2.56
N PRO A 159 -16.27 12.19 1.93
CA PRO A 159 -15.60 12.19 0.64
C PRO A 159 -16.54 12.74 -0.45
N VAL A 160 -15.99 13.43 -1.45
CA VAL A 160 -16.77 13.95 -2.59
C VAL A 160 -16.89 12.89 -3.70
N HIS A 161 -15.76 12.30 -4.08
CA HIS A 161 -15.65 11.37 -5.19
C HIS A 161 -15.06 10.00 -4.80
N GLY A 162 -14.95 9.73 -3.50
CA GLY A 162 -14.18 8.64 -2.94
C GLY A 162 -12.72 9.05 -2.68
N SER A 163 -11.95 8.18 -2.05
CA SER A 163 -10.54 8.42 -1.74
C SER A 163 -9.65 8.07 -2.94
N GLY A 164 -8.64 8.89 -3.20
CA GLY A 164 -7.59 8.64 -4.20
C GLY A 164 -6.19 8.88 -3.65
N CYS A 165 -6.07 9.37 -2.41
CA CYS A 165 -4.79 9.65 -1.78
C CYS A 165 -4.12 8.36 -1.30
N SER A 166 -2.99 7.99 -1.88
CA SER A 166 -2.13 6.93 -1.36
C SER A 166 -1.36 7.46 -0.15
N PRO A 167 -1.26 6.69 0.95
CA PRO A 167 -0.48 7.10 2.11
C PRO A 167 1.01 7.06 1.79
N VAL A 168 1.79 7.89 2.50
CA VAL A 168 3.25 7.94 2.41
C VAL A 168 3.83 7.86 3.81
N VAL A 169 4.92 7.13 3.99
CA VAL A 169 5.70 7.10 5.23
C VAL A 169 6.91 8.00 5.09
N GLU A 170 7.12 8.87 6.08
CA GLU A 170 8.32 9.70 6.21
C GLU A 170 8.76 9.68 7.68
N GLY A 171 9.92 9.13 7.95
CA GLY A 171 10.40 8.87 9.30
C GLY A 171 9.39 8.04 10.10
N ASP A 172 8.91 8.56 11.22
CA ASP A 172 7.89 7.90 12.07
C ASP A 172 6.44 8.33 11.73
N LEU A 173 6.25 9.04 10.63
CA LEU A 173 4.94 9.57 10.25
C LEU A 173 4.35 8.83 9.07
N LEU A 174 3.06 8.51 9.18
CA LEU A 174 2.21 8.10 8.07
C LEU A 174 1.34 9.30 7.64
N LEU A 175 1.52 9.74 6.41
CA LEU A 175 0.95 10.96 5.86
C LEU A 175 -0.12 10.63 4.81
N PHE A 176 -1.25 11.34 4.83
CA PHE A 176 -2.26 11.29 3.77
C PHE A 176 -3.16 12.53 3.80
N SER A 177 -3.75 12.86 2.66
CA SER A 177 -4.76 13.92 2.58
C SER A 177 -6.17 13.36 2.79
N ALA A 178 -6.97 14.07 3.59
CA ALA A 178 -8.39 13.84 3.79
C ALA A 178 -9.16 14.93 3.05
N ASP A 179 -9.28 14.77 1.73
CA ASP A 179 -9.94 15.74 0.86
C ASP A 179 -11.43 15.42 0.77
N GLY A 180 -12.19 16.01 1.69
CA GLY A 180 -13.63 15.90 1.77
C GLY A 180 -14.37 17.16 1.33
N ALA A 181 -15.71 17.10 1.35
CA ALA A 181 -16.58 18.24 1.08
C ALA A 181 -16.46 19.32 2.15
N ARG A 182 -16.11 18.94 3.38
CA ARG A 182 -15.91 19.84 4.53
C ARG A 182 -14.55 19.53 5.16
N ASP A 183 -13.93 20.54 5.74
CA ASP A 183 -12.71 20.47 6.54
C ASP A 183 -11.57 19.65 5.92
N PRO A 184 -11.20 19.91 4.65
CA PRO A 184 -10.10 19.19 4.03
C PRO A 184 -8.80 19.40 4.84
N ALA A 185 -8.02 18.34 5.01
CA ALA A 185 -6.85 18.39 5.84
C ALA A 185 -5.77 17.42 5.37
N LEU A 186 -4.53 17.73 5.74
CA LEU A 186 -3.43 16.78 5.74
C LEU A 186 -3.31 16.18 7.14
N TYR A 187 -3.21 14.87 7.23
CA TYR A 187 -2.99 14.12 8.47
C TYR A 187 -1.59 13.54 8.52
N ALA A 188 -1.01 13.59 9.73
CA ALA A 188 0.14 12.76 10.09
C ALA A 188 -0.23 11.88 11.28
N LEU A 189 -0.11 10.59 11.11
CA LEU A 189 -0.23 9.63 12.18
C LEU A 189 1.16 9.14 12.60
N ASP A 190 1.29 8.77 13.85
CA ASP A 190 2.39 7.94 14.29
C ASP A 190 2.26 6.58 13.59
N LYS A 191 3.24 6.19 12.80
CA LYS A 191 3.16 4.97 11.98
C LYS A 191 3.07 3.67 12.80
N HIS A 192 3.59 3.67 14.02
CA HIS A 192 3.60 2.49 14.89
C HIS A 192 2.29 2.28 15.64
N THR A 193 1.61 3.37 15.99
CA THR A 193 0.43 3.34 16.88
C THR A 193 -0.88 3.79 16.22
N GLY A 194 -0.82 4.46 15.07
CA GLY A 194 -1.98 5.08 14.41
C GLY A 194 -2.52 6.32 15.12
N LYS A 195 -1.85 6.81 16.18
CA LYS A 195 -2.25 8.05 16.87
C LYS A 195 -1.97 9.25 15.98
N THR A 196 -2.92 10.20 15.92
CA THR A 196 -2.69 11.47 15.20
C THR A 196 -1.61 12.27 15.91
N ARG A 197 -0.53 12.56 15.20
CA ARG A 197 0.55 13.45 15.63
C ARG A 197 0.17 14.90 15.39
N TRP A 198 -0.32 15.17 14.18
CA TRP A 198 -0.86 16.48 13.82
C TRP A 198 -1.89 16.37 12.68
N ARG A 199 -2.69 17.41 12.54
CA ARG A 199 -3.64 17.62 11.45
C ARG A 199 -3.54 19.09 11.03
N THR A 200 -3.30 19.34 9.76
CA THR A 200 -3.27 20.69 9.20
C THR A 200 -4.44 20.88 8.27
N ALA A 201 -5.31 21.85 8.56
CA ALA A 201 -6.40 22.22 7.69
C ALA A 201 -5.87 22.76 6.36
N ARG A 202 -6.51 22.40 5.26
CA ARG A 202 -6.22 22.98 3.94
C ARG A 202 -7.18 24.13 3.70
N ASP A 203 -6.70 25.19 3.08
CA ASP A 203 -7.56 26.33 2.75
C ASP A 203 -8.69 25.91 1.80
N ALA A 204 -9.93 26.04 2.28
CA ALA A 204 -11.12 25.76 1.50
C ALA A 204 -11.42 26.85 0.46
N ALA A 205 -10.79 28.04 0.55
CA ALA A 205 -11.01 29.15 -0.38
C ALA A 205 -10.56 28.80 -1.82
N ALA A 206 -9.61 27.87 -1.98
CA ALA A 206 -9.22 27.36 -3.30
C ALA A 206 -10.35 26.62 -4.04
N LYS A 207 -11.39 26.17 -3.35
CA LYS A 207 -12.54 25.45 -3.96
C LYS A 207 -13.48 26.34 -4.78
N LYS A 208 -13.39 27.68 -4.69
CA LYS A 208 -14.29 28.60 -5.41
C LYS A 208 -13.84 28.96 -6.82
N LYS A 209 -12.74 28.39 -7.33
CA LYS A 209 -12.16 28.78 -8.65
C LYS A 209 -12.20 27.69 -9.72
N PHE A 210 -12.95 26.61 -9.51
CA PHE A 210 -13.13 25.55 -10.53
C PHE A 210 -14.60 25.24 -10.74
#